data_99c2f75877bf5ce7f5a5c412a278cc04
#
_entry.id   99c2f75877bf5ce7f5a5c412a278cc04
#
_cell.length_a   1.000
_cell.length_b   1.000
_cell.length_c   1.000
_cell.angle_alpha   90.00
_cell.angle_beta   90.00
_cell.angle_gamma   90.00
#
_symmetry.space_group_name_H-M   'P 1'
#
loop_
_entity.id
_entity.type
_entity.pdbx_description
1 polymer ?
#
loop_
_entity_poly.entity_id
_entity_poly.type
_entity_poly.pdbx_seq_one_letter_code
_entity_poly.pdbx_strand_id
1 'polypeptide(L)'
;KRVKLTPAGERLLPYAIQVLNSVQMAENSVSEAGENNGRVRIGTCESYVISILPEVFIAFGQKYPKAEISTHTAETEELFTMLRRNDVDLLYFLDRKVYFPDWVKVFERPVKIHFVASPENRLAKEKNIPIDRLLEEPLLLTEKGISYRYAMEQVLAERGFELHPFLEVGNTDIINRFVSENRGISFLPEYVISDYLKKGSLVILDADCPEIVMWSQLVYHRNKFLTPQVRHLIEMIESSGENA
;
A
#
# COMPACT_ATOMS: atom_id res chain seq x y z
N LYS A 1 6.36 -24.86 -19.76
CA LYS A 1 7.76 -24.82 -19.25
C LYS A 1 8.07 -23.39 -18.86
N ARG A 2 8.33 -23.13 -17.56
CA ARG A 2 8.85 -21.83 -17.09
C ARG A 2 10.31 -21.69 -17.52
N VAL A 3 10.63 -20.63 -18.25
CA VAL A 3 12.02 -20.25 -18.53
C VAL A 3 12.59 -19.65 -17.26
N LYS A 4 13.80 -20.10 -16.85
CA LYS A 4 14.54 -19.53 -15.71
C LYS A 4 15.88 -19.01 -16.22
N LEU A 5 16.38 -17.96 -15.58
CA LEU A 5 17.72 -17.47 -15.85
C LEU A 5 18.76 -18.52 -15.46
N THR A 6 19.85 -18.58 -16.20
CA THR A 6 21.04 -19.32 -15.80
C THR A 6 21.79 -18.50 -14.73
N PRO A 7 22.71 -19.10 -13.96
CA PRO A 7 23.54 -18.34 -13.02
C PRO A 7 24.34 -17.20 -13.68
N ALA A 8 24.72 -17.33 -14.93
CA ALA A 8 25.33 -16.25 -15.71
C ALA A 8 24.31 -15.16 -16.08
N GLY A 9 23.07 -15.54 -16.42
CA GLY A 9 21.97 -14.63 -16.68
C GLY A 9 21.57 -13.81 -15.43
N GLU A 10 21.57 -14.45 -14.26
CA GLU A 10 21.31 -13.76 -12.99
C GLU A 10 22.39 -12.70 -12.67
N ARG A 11 23.66 -12.99 -12.96
CA ARG A 11 24.74 -12.00 -12.80
C ARG A 11 24.70 -10.89 -13.86
N LEU A 12 24.24 -11.17 -15.08
CA LEU A 12 24.14 -10.18 -16.17
C LEU A 12 22.94 -9.25 -16.00
N LEU A 13 21.83 -9.74 -15.43
CA LEU A 13 20.56 -9.02 -15.36
C LEU A 13 20.70 -7.60 -14.74
N PRO A 14 21.39 -7.38 -13.61
CA PRO A 14 21.55 -6.05 -13.03
C PRO A 14 22.26 -5.07 -13.99
N TYR A 15 23.26 -5.55 -14.70
CA TYR A 15 24.00 -4.72 -15.68
C TYR A 15 23.17 -4.43 -16.92
N ALA A 16 22.40 -5.38 -17.40
CA ALA A 16 21.48 -5.17 -18.52
C ALA A 16 20.41 -4.13 -18.18
N ILE A 17 19.84 -4.19 -16.97
CA ILE A 17 18.91 -3.18 -16.46
C ILE A 17 19.57 -1.81 -16.39
N GLN A 18 20.82 -1.73 -15.91
CA GLN A 18 21.56 -0.46 -15.84
C GLN A 18 21.80 0.14 -17.23
N VAL A 19 22.15 -0.66 -18.24
CA VAL A 19 22.31 -0.21 -19.62
C VAL A 19 21.00 0.31 -20.17
N LEU A 20 19.90 -0.41 -20.00
CA LEU A 20 18.57 0.04 -20.46
C LEU A 20 18.14 1.34 -19.79
N ASN A 21 18.41 1.50 -18.49
CA ASN A 21 18.17 2.75 -17.78
C ASN A 21 19.00 3.90 -18.37
N SER A 22 20.27 3.65 -18.72
CA SER A 22 21.15 4.66 -19.33
C SER A 22 20.68 5.08 -20.71
N VAL A 23 20.17 4.14 -21.52
CA VAL A 23 19.55 4.45 -22.82
C VAL A 23 18.33 5.33 -22.65
N GLN A 24 17.43 4.95 -21.74
CA GLN A 24 16.25 5.74 -21.41
C GLN A 24 16.60 7.16 -20.94
N MET A 25 17.66 7.30 -20.15
CA MET A 25 18.21 8.61 -19.74
C MET A 25 18.65 9.45 -20.93
N ALA A 26 19.40 8.84 -21.85
CA ALA A 26 19.87 9.52 -23.04
C ALA A 26 18.71 10.00 -23.94
N GLU A 27 17.72 9.15 -24.17
CA GLU A 27 16.51 9.49 -24.91
C GLU A 27 15.74 10.64 -24.27
N ASN A 28 15.55 10.60 -22.94
CA ASN A 28 14.85 11.64 -22.20
C ASN A 28 15.64 12.97 -22.16
N SER A 29 16.98 12.93 -22.23
CA SER A 29 17.82 14.14 -22.19
C SER A 29 17.82 14.92 -23.51
N VAL A 30 17.51 14.27 -24.63
CA VAL A 30 17.53 14.87 -25.97
C VAL A 30 16.14 15.32 -26.42
N SER A 31 15.07 14.81 -25.80
CA SER A 31 13.71 15.22 -26.15
C SER A 31 13.42 16.62 -25.60
N GLU A 32 13.28 17.64 -26.49
CA GLU A 32 12.84 18.99 -26.14
C GLU A 32 11.44 19.03 -25.45
N ALA A 33 10.76 17.91 -25.40
CA ALA A 33 9.48 17.69 -24.70
C ALA A 33 9.68 17.29 -23.22
N GLY A 34 10.90 17.36 -22.70
CA GLY A 34 11.33 16.71 -21.44
C GLY A 34 10.67 17.19 -20.15
N GLU A 35 9.99 18.33 -20.13
CA GLU A 35 9.34 18.80 -18.91
C GLU A 35 7.89 18.27 -18.73
N ASN A 36 7.20 17.91 -19.81
CA ASN A 36 5.78 17.56 -19.76
C ASN A 36 5.42 16.16 -20.25
N ASN A 37 6.31 15.45 -20.94
CA ASN A 37 6.11 14.09 -21.41
C ASN A 37 6.99 13.14 -20.58
N GLY A 38 6.39 12.24 -19.86
CA GLY A 38 7.12 11.21 -19.13
C GLY A 38 6.15 10.15 -18.65
N ARG A 39 6.67 8.95 -18.45
CA ARG A 39 5.91 7.86 -17.85
C ARG A 39 6.42 7.59 -16.45
N VAL A 40 5.51 7.47 -15.49
CA VAL A 40 5.81 7.08 -14.11
C VAL A 40 5.02 5.82 -13.78
N ARG A 41 5.72 4.77 -13.35
CA ARG A 41 5.13 3.47 -12.99
C ARG A 41 5.28 3.27 -11.50
N ILE A 42 4.17 3.09 -10.81
CA ILE A 42 4.13 2.93 -9.36
C ILE A 42 3.64 1.53 -9.03
N GLY A 43 4.43 0.76 -8.28
CA GLY A 43 3.96 -0.43 -7.60
C GLY A 43 3.38 -0.04 -6.23
N THR A 44 2.18 -0.50 -5.91
CA THR A 44 1.48 -0.07 -4.70
C THR A 44 0.45 -1.10 -4.24
N CYS A 45 -0.13 -0.90 -3.05
CA CYS A 45 -1.29 -1.66 -2.61
C CYS A 45 -2.60 -0.97 -3.02
N GLU A 46 -3.65 -1.75 -3.15
CA GLU A 46 -4.97 -1.28 -3.61
C GLU A 46 -5.51 -0.18 -2.69
N SER A 47 -5.37 -0.32 -1.38
CA SER A 47 -5.85 0.66 -0.41
C SER A 47 -5.23 2.05 -0.57
N TYR A 48 -3.97 2.16 -1.03
CA TYR A 48 -3.35 3.45 -1.34
C TYR A 48 -3.92 4.08 -2.62
N VAL A 49 -4.22 3.26 -3.63
CA VAL A 49 -4.85 3.74 -4.87
C VAL A 49 -6.23 4.32 -4.58
N ILE A 50 -6.95 3.79 -3.61
CA ILE A 50 -8.28 4.27 -3.24
C ILE A 50 -8.20 5.47 -2.30
N SER A 51 -7.35 5.43 -1.26
CA SER A 51 -7.47 6.36 -0.14
C SER A 51 -6.48 7.53 -0.17
N ILE A 52 -5.30 7.38 -0.78
CA ILE A 52 -4.23 8.41 -0.71
C ILE A 52 -3.86 8.95 -2.08
N LEU A 53 -3.62 8.06 -3.04
CA LEU A 53 -3.09 8.44 -4.35
C LEU A 53 -4.04 9.24 -5.25
N PRO A 54 -5.37 9.20 -5.13
CA PRO A 54 -6.25 10.01 -5.98
C PRO A 54 -5.94 11.50 -5.94
N GLU A 55 -5.78 12.09 -4.75
CA GLU A 55 -5.43 13.51 -4.58
C GLU A 55 -4.06 13.84 -5.18
N VAL A 56 -3.09 12.93 -4.99
CA VAL A 56 -1.74 13.06 -5.56
C VAL A 56 -1.81 13.04 -7.10
N PHE A 57 -2.58 12.12 -7.68
CA PHE A 57 -2.70 12.00 -9.14
C PHE A 57 -3.44 13.19 -9.77
N ILE A 58 -4.46 13.71 -9.11
CA ILE A 58 -5.16 14.93 -9.56
C ILE A 58 -4.17 16.10 -9.62
N ALA A 59 -3.43 16.34 -8.54
CA ALA A 59 -2.48 17.44 -8.47
C ALA A 59 -1.29 17.24 -9.44
N PHE A 60 -0.81 16.00 -9.59
CA PHE A 60 0.24 15.67 -10.55
C PHE A 60 -0.22 15.92 -12.00
N GLY A 61 -1.43 15.48 -12.36
CA GLY A 61 -1.99 15.68 -13.70
C GLY A 61 -2.19 17.16 -14.06
N GLN A 62 -2.49 18.00 -13.09
CA GLN A 62 -2.56 19.46 -13.29
C GLN A 62 -1.20 20.05 -13.67
N LYS A 63 -0.12 19.56 -13.06
CA LYS A 63 1.24 20.04 -13.32
C LYS A 63 1.86 19.41 -14.57
N TYR A 64 1.56 18.16 -14.84
CA TYR A 64 2.11 17.37 -15.96
C TYR A 64 1.00 16.78 -16.85
N PRO A 65 0.24 17.60 -17.58
CA PRO A 65 -0.95 17.16 -18.32
C PRO A 65 -0.67 16.17 -19.46
N LYS A 66 0.60 16.01 -19.84
CA LYS A 66 1.02 15.08 -20.89
C LYS A 66 1.78 13.86 -20.34
N ALA A 67 2.02 13.80 -19.03
CA ALA A 67 2.66 12.66 -18.41
C ALA A 67 1.68 11.51 -18.21
N GLU A 68 2.19 10.28 -18.36
CA GLU A 68 1.45 9.05 -18.12
C GLU A 68 1.80 8.52 -16.72
N ILE A 69 0.80 8.27 -15.88
CA ILE A 69 0.96 7.52 -14.64
C ILE A 69 0.32 6.14 -14.82
N SER A 70 1.05 5.10 -14.46
CA SER A 70 0.49 3.75 -14.36
C SER A 70 0.73 3.18 -12.97
N THR A 71 -0.31 2.58 -12.39
CA THR A 71 -0.25 1.87 -11.12
C THR A 71 -0.27 0.36 -11.36
N HIS A 72 0.51 -0.36 -10.57
CA HIS A 72 0.50 -1.81 -10.52
C HIS A 72 0.20 -2.22 -9.09
N THR A 73 -0.94 -2.85 -8.88
CA THR A 73 -1.34 -3.37 -7.55
C THR A 73 -1.07 -4.85 -7.49
N ALA A 74 -0.37 -5.27 -6.46
CA ALA A 74 -0.03 -6.67 -6.22
C ALA A 74 0.32 -6.89 -4.73
N GLU A 75 0.51 -8.14 -4.37
CA GLU A 75 1.07 -8.50 -3.07
C GLU A 75 2.52 -7.99 -2.94
N THR A 76 2.96 -7.72 -1.70
CA THR A 76 4.25 -7.07 -1.41
C THR A 76 5.44 -7.76 -2.06
N GLU A 77 5.52 -9.08 -2.05
CA GLU A 77 6.64 -9.84 -2.64
C GLU A 77 6.68 -9.72 -4.18
N GLU A 78 5.53 -9.63 -4.81
CA GLU A 78 5.45 -9.39 -6.25
C GLU A 78 5.91 -7.96 -6.58
N LEU A 79 5.47 -6.98 -5.82
CA LEU A 79 5.92 -5.58 -5.94
C LEU A 79 7.44 -5.47 -5.79
N PHE A 80 8.03 -6.18 -4.83
CA PHE A 80 9.48 -6.23 -4.65
C PHE A 80 10.20 -6.79 -5.88
N THR A 81 9.61 -7.81 -6.49
CA THR A 81 10.13 -8.41 -7.72
C THR A 81 10.04 -7.43 -8.89
N MET A 82 8.94 -6.69 -9.01
CA MET A 82 8.74 -5.68 -10.06
C MET A 82 9.77 -4.54 -9.95
N LEU A 83 10.06 -4.07 -8.72
CA LEU A 83 11.09 -3.04 -8.52
C LEU A 83 12.48 -3.54 -8.92
N ARG A 84 12.85 -4.75 -8.52
CA ARG A 84 14.14 -5.37 -8.89
C ARG A 84 14.31 -5.54 -10.40
N ARG A 85 13.21 -5.80 -11.13
CA ARG A 85 13.20 -5.95 -12.59
C ARG A 85 13.06 -4.64 -13.35
N ASN A 86 12.93 -3.52 -12.65
CA ASN A 86 12.63 -2.21 -13.24
C ASN A 86 11.28 -2.18 -14.00
N ASP A 87 10.32 -3.02 -13.59
CA ASP A 87 8.96 -3.01 -14.14
C ASP A 87 8.17 -1.82 -13.59
N VAL A 88 8.56 -1.32 -12.40
CA VAL A 88 8.05 -0.09 -11.76
C VAL A 88 9.20 0.85 -11.39
N ASP A 89 8.89 2.12 -11.24
CA ASP A 89 9.86 3.18 -10.94
C ASP A 89 9.96 3.42 -9.43
N LEU A 90 8.83 3.30 -8.75
CA LEU A 90 8.65 3.50 -7.32
C LEU A 90 7.81 2.37 -6.74
N LEU A 91 8.05 2.06 -5.45
CA LEU A 91 7.09 1.30 -4.64
C LEU A 91 6.59 2.18 -3.50
N TYR A 92 5.27 2.27 -3.37
CA TYR A 92 4.59 2.86 -2.23
C TYR A 92 3.68 1.80 -1.62
N PHE A 93 4.05 1.28 -0.45
CA PHE A 93 3.42 0.09 0.13
C PHE A 93 3.34 0.15 1.65
N LEU A 94 2.46 -0.68 2.21
CA LEU A 94 2.25 -0.87 3.63
C LEU A 94 2.71 -2.27 4.03
N ASP A 95 3.72 -2.36 4.89
CA ASP A 95 4.23 -3.63 5.41
C ASP A 95 5.02 -3.43 6.71
N ARG A 96 5.57 -4.51 7.28
CA ARG A 96 6.63 -4.41 8.28
C ARG A 96 7.82 -3.66 7.68
N LYS A 97 8.68 -3.12 8.54
CA LYS A 97 9.91 -2.48 8.06
C LYS A 97 10.74 -3.43 7.23
N VAL A 98 11.07 -3.00 6.02
CA VAL A 98 11.95 -3.75 5.12
C VAL A 98 13.25 -2.99 4.88
N TYR A 99 14.33 -3.73 4.68
CA TYR A 99 15.62 -3.17 4.33
C TYR A 99 16.25 -4.00 3.21
N PHE A 100 16.52 -3.32 2.10
CA PHE A 100 17.27 -3.89 0.99
C PHE A 100 18.42 -2.93 0.62
N PRO A 101 19.67 -3.43 0.52
CA PRO A 101 20.84 -2.59 0.25
C PRO A 101 20.76 -1.79 -1.06
N ASP A 102 20.04 -2.33 -2.04
CA ASP A 102 19.90 -1.73 -3.36
C ASP A 102 18.73 -0.75 -3.48
N TRP A 103 18.01 -0.50 -2.38
CA TRP A 103 16.88 0.42 -2.37
C TRP A 103 17.22 1.70 -1.63
N VAL A 104 16.70 2.80 -2.13
CA VAL A 104 16.67 4.09 -1.43
C VAL A 104 15.28 4.24 -0.82
N LYS A 105 15.25 4.36 0.49
CA LYS A 105 14.03 4.63 1.24
C LYS A 105 13.85 6.14 1.35
N VAL A 106 12.78 6.67 0.77
CA VAL A 106 12.43 8.10 0.87
C VAL A 106 11.88 8.39 2.26
N PHE A 107 10.89 7.62 2.68
CA PHE A 107 10.35 7.69 4.04
C PHE A 107 9.85 6.33 4.54
N GLU A 108 9.65 6.29 5.86
CA GLU A 108 9.05 5.18 6.60
C GLU A 108 8.24 5.76 7.74
N ARG A 109 6.91 5.61 7.70
CA ARG A 109 5.98 6.19 8.67
C ARG A 109 5.13 5.08 9.29
N PRO A 110 4.90 5.08 10.62
CA PRO A 110 4.03 4.11 11.26
C PRO A 110 2.57 4.37 10.87
N VAL A 111 1.83 3.30 10.67
CA VAL A 111 0.38 3.30 10.41
C VAL A 111 -0.25 2.30 11.38
N LYS A 112 -1.20 2.77 12.15
CA LYS A 112 -1.98 1.94 13.07
C LYS A 112 -3.07 1.21 12.31
N ILE A 113 -3.38 0.02 12.77
CA ILE A 113 -4.44 -0.81 12.23
C ILE A 113 -5.47 -1.03 13.34
N HIS A 114 -6.74 -0.80 13.04
CA HIS A 114 -7.81 -0.78 14.04
C HIS A 114 -8.92 -1.75 13.71
N PHE A 115 -9.52 -2.36 14.73
CA PHE A 115 -10.86 -2.92 14.60
C PHE A 115 -11.86 -1.78 14.51
N VAL A 116 -12.77 -1.88 13.55
CA VAL A 116 -13.76 -0.86 13.26
C VAL A 116 -15.15 -1.45 13.09
N ALA A 117 -16.13 -0.67 13.47
CA ALA A 117 -17.55 -1.01 13.37
C ALA A 117 -18.40 0.22 13.03
N SER A 118 -19.66 -0.01 12.69
CA SER A 118 -20.69 1.03 12.70
C SER A 118 -20.92 1.56 14.13
N PRO A 119 -21.24 2.84 14.33
CA PRO A 119 -21.69 3.38 15.62
C PRO A 119 -22.92 2.65 16.20
N GLU A 120 -23.71 1.98 15.34
CA GLU A 120 -24.90 1.21 15.72
C GLU A 120 -24.56 -0.23 16.15
N ASN A 121 -23.30 -0.67 15.96
CA ASN A 121 -22.87 -2.00 16.38
C ASN A 121 -22.93 -2.15 17.90
N ARG A 122 -23.32 -3.32 18.37
CA ARG A 122 -23.43 -3.62 19.81
C ARG A 122 -22.11 -3.40 20.59
N LEU A 123 -20.97 -3.57 19.92
CA LEU A 123 -19.64 -3.42 20.51
C LEU A 123 -19.14 -1.97 20.51
N ALA A 124 -19.77 -1.05 19.80
CA ALA A 124 -19.28 0.31 19.55
C ALA A 124 -19.05 1.14 20.83
N LYS A 125 -19.76 0.82 21.92
CA LYS A 125 -19.67 1.54 23.22
C LYS A 125 -18.96 0.74 24.30
N GLU A 126 -18.57 -0.49 24.01
CA GLU A 126 -17.84 -1.34 24.94
C GLU A 126 -16.38 -0.93 25.06
N LYS A 127 -15.75 -1.27 26.17
CA LYS A 127 -14.35 -1.02 26.45
C LYS A 127 -13.62 -2.32 26.70
N ASN A 128 -12.34 -2.36 26.29
CA ASN A 128 -11.47 -3.51 26.48
C ASN A 128 -12.12 -4.80 26.03
N ILE A 129 -12.63 -4.81 24.78
CA ILE A 129 -13.43 -5.90 24.21
C ILE A 129 -12.53 -7.12 24.01
N PRO A 130 -12.84 -8.26 24.66
CA PRO A 130 -12.08 -9.48 24.47
C PRO A 130 -12.12 -9.97 23.02
N ILE A 131 -11.04 -10.59 22.55
CA ILE A 131 -10.92 -11.05 21.16
C ILE A 131 -12.02 -12.03 20.77
N ASP A 132 -12.34 -12.98 21.64
CA ASP A 132 -13.41 -13.97 21.41
C ASP A 132 -14.75 -13.30 21.10
N ARG A 133 -15.08 -12.22 21.81
CA ARG A 133 -16.29 -11.42 21.55
C ARG A 133 -16.24 -10.66 20.22
N LEU A 134 -15.05 -10.15 19.81
CA LEU A 134 -14.89 -9.55 18.48
C LEU A 134 -15.12 -10.59 17.37
N LEU A 135 -14.63 -11.81 17.58
CA LEU A 135 -14.75 -12.89 16.60
C LEU A 135 -16.16 -13.49 16.49
N GLU A 136 -17.08 -13.17 17.41
CA GLU A 136 -18.52 -13.48 17.27
C GLU A 136 -19.23 -12.62 16.22
N GLU A 137 -18.66 -11.44 15.88
CA GLU A 137 -19.22 -10.58 14.83
C GLU A 137 -18.88 -11.12 13.44
N PRO A 138 -19.72 -10.86 12.42
CA PRO A 138 -19.35 -11.12 11.03
C PRO A 138 -18.09 -10.33 10.66
N LEU A 139 -17.03 -11.03 10.28
CA LEU A 139 -15.76 -10.42 9.90
C LEU A 139 -15.74 -10.10 8.40
N LEU A 140 -15.46 -8.86 8.08
CA LEU A 140 -15.32 -8.33 6.71
C LEU A 140 -13.85 -7.99 6.50
N LEU A 141 -13.11 -8.81 5.76
CA LEU A 141 -11.66 -8.75 5.71
C LEU A 141 -11.14 -8.59 4.28
N THR A 142 -9.94 -8.06 4.19
CA THR A 142 -9.17 -8.08 2.94
C THR A 142 -8.73 -9.49 2.59
N GLU A 143 -8.22 -9.70 1.40
CA GLU A 143 -7.71 -10.99 0.93
C GLU A 143 -6.53 -11.49 1.77
N LYS A 144 -6.35 -12.81 1.82
CA LYS A 144 -5.16 -13.42 2.40
C LYS A 144 -3.91 -12.93 1.67
N GLY A 145 -2.81 -12.74 2.40
CA GLY A 145 -1.56 -12.23 1.84
C GLY A 145 -1.37 -10.71 2.02
N ILE A 146 -2.43 -9.97 2.34
CA ILE A 146 -2.29 -8.56 2.74
C ILE A 146 -1.56 -8.48 4.08
N SER A 147 -0.52 -7.65 4.14
CA SER A 147 0.47 -7.61 5.22
C SER A 147 -0.12 -7.42 6.63
N TYR A 148 -1.04 -6.48 6.81
CA TYR A 148 -1.66 -6.23 8.12
C TYR A 148 -2.67 -7.33 8.51
N ARG A 149 -3.37 -7.95 7.53
CA ARG A 149 -4.21 -9.10 7.80
C ARG A 149 -3.36 -10.28 8.29
N TYR A 150 -2.25 -10.56 7.60
CA TYR A 150 -1.31 -11.59 8.02
C TYR A 150 -0.78 -11.33 9.43
N ALA A 151 -0.42 -10.07 9.75
CA ALA A 151 0.03 -9.71 11.09
C ALA A 151 -1.04 -9.98 12.15
N MET A 152 -2.32 -9.68 11.86
CA MET A 152 -3.44 -9.99 12.75
C MET A 152 -3.62 -11.50 12.91
N GLU A 153 -3.60 -12.26 11.83
CA GLU A 153 -3.73 -13.72 11.88
C GLU A 153 -2.64 -14.34 12.77
N GLN A 154 -1.39 -13.83 12.71
CA GLN A 154 -0.32 -14.30 13.59
C GLN A 154 -0.60 -14.01 15.08
N VAL A 155 -1.01 -12.78 15.40
CA VAL A 155 -1.37 -12.39 16.78
C VAL A 155 -2.51 -13.24 17.34
N LEU A 156 -3.50 -13.54 16.51
CA LEU A 156 -4.64 -14.37 16.91
C LEU A 156 -4.25 -15.84 17.06
N ALA A 157 -3.46 -16.37 16.15
CA ALA A 157 -2.97 -17.75 16.20
C ALA A 157 -2.13 -18.03 17.47
N GLU A 158 -1.29 -17.09 17.91
CA GLU A 158 -0.54 -17.16 19.17
C GLU A 158 -1.47 -17.28 20.40
N ARG A 159 -2.69 -16.81 20.28
CA ARG A 159 -3.74 -16.90 21.32
C ARG A 159 -4.73 -18.03 21.11
N GLY A 160 -4.53 -18.87 20.08
CA GLY A 160 -5.37 -20.01 19.76
C GLY A 160 -6.65 -19.69 18.99
N PHE A 161 -6.71 -18.51 18.35
CA PHE A 161 -7.86 -18.09 17.54
C PHE A 161 -7.56 -18.18 16.05
N GLU A 162 -8.60 -18.45 15.26
CA GLU A 162 -8.57 -18.39 13.79
C GLU A 162 -9.61 -17.39 13.28
N LEU A 163 -9.31 -16.71 12.15
CA LEU A 163 -10.25 -15.83 11.48
C LEU A 163 -11.12 -16.59 10.49
N HIS A 164 -12.44 -16.44 10.66
CA HIS A 164 -13.45 -16.97 9.75
C HIS A 164 -14.25 -15.82 9.12
N PRO A 165 -13.78 -15.22 8.02
CA PRO A 165 -14.44 -14.07 7.43
C PRO A 165 -15.79 -14.45 6.84
N PHE A 166 -16.80 -13.61 7.09
CA PHE A 166 -18.07 -13.62 6.37
C PHE A 166 -17.91 -13.12 4.93
N LEU A 167 -17.07 -12.09 4.74
CA LEU A 167 -16.73 -11.53 3.44
C LEU A 167 -15.21 -11.37 3.34
N GLU A 168 -14.65 -11.83 2.23
CA GLU A 168 -13.26 -11.59 1.85
C GLU A 168 -13.24 -10.89 0.50
N VAL A 169 -12.67 -9.67 0.45
CA VAL A 169 -12.63 -8.84 -0.76
C VAL A 169 -11.43 -7.90 -0.72
N GLY A 170 -10.72 -7.76 -1.86
CA GLY A 170 -9.54 -6.88 -1.96
C GLY A 170 -9.84 -5.39 -1.85
N ASN A 171 -11.08 -4.97 -2.15
CA ASN A 171 -11.46 -3.57 -2.19
C ASN A 171 -11.90 -3.05 -0.82
N THR A 172 -11.08 -2.16 -0.23
CA THR A 172 -11.31 -1.62 1.11
C THR A 172 -12.51 -0.67 1.20
N ASP A 173 -12.92 -0.05 0.11
CA ASP A 173 -14.11 0.82 0.11
C ASP A 173 -15.40 0.00 0.20
N ILE A 174 -15.44 -1.17 -0.43
CA ILE A 174 -16.53 -2.14 -0.27
C ILE A 174 -16.62 -2.56 1.21
N ILE A 175 -15.49 -2.88 1.85
CA ILE A 175 -15.46 -3.24 3.27
C ILE A 175 -16.03 -2.09 4.12
N ASN A 176 -15.53 -0.87 3.94
CA ASN A 176 -15.99 0.30 4.69
C ASN A 176 -17.51 0.51 4.55
N ARG A 177 -18.04 0.34 3.34
CA ARG A 177 -19.48 0.45 3.09
C ARG A 177 -20.27 -0.60 3.86
N PHE A 178 -19.87 -1.87 3.82
CA PHE A 178 -20.55 -2.92 4.57
C PHE A 178 -20.48 -2.69 6.08
N VAL A 179 -19.32 -2.26 6.61
CA VAL A 179 -19.17 -1.94 8.04
C VAL A 179 -20.06 -0.77 8.42
N SER A 180 -20.10 0.30 7.62
CA SER A 180 -20.94 1.48 7.89
C SER A 180 -22.45 1.16 7.87
N GLU A 181 -22.86 0.15 7.10
CA GLU A 181 -24.24 -0.38 7.09
C GLU A 181 -24.50 -1.40 8.22
N ASN A 182 -23.61 -1.50 9.19
CA ASN A 182 -23.69 -2.42 10.34
C ASN A 182 -23.83 -3.89 9.93
N ARG A 183 -23.08 -4.31 8.92
CA ARG A 183 -23.06 -5.70 8.43
C ARG A 183 -21.98 -6.57 9.06
N GLY A 184 -21.22 -6.01 9.99
CA GLY A 184 -20.14 -6.69 10.70
C GLY A 184 -19.05 -5.72 11.11
N ILE A 185 -17.88 -6.25 11.45
CA ILE A 185 -16.69 -5.50 11.83
C ILE A 185 -15.54 -5.78 10.87
N SER A 186 -14.55 -4.90 10.85
CA SER A 186 -13.35 -5.09 10.05
C SER A 186 -12.09 -4.72 10.82
N PHE A 187 -10.94 -5.01 10.22
CA PHE A 187 -9.62 -4.66 10.71
C PHE A 187 -8.86 -3.93 9.59
N LEU A 188 -8.72 -2.61 9.72
CA LEU A 188 -8.28 -1.73 8.63
C LEU A 188 -7.27 -0.68 9.08
N PRO A 189 -6.36 -0.24 8.16
CA PRO A 189 -5.44 0.85 8.39
C PRO A 189 -6.16 2.18 8.63
N GLU A 190 -5.56 3.02 9.48
CA GLU A 190 -6.09 4.32 9.88
C GLU A 190 -6.44 5.22 8.69
N TYR A 191 -5.59 5.28 7.66
CA TYR A 191 -5.84 6.11 6.48
C TYR A 191 -7.05 5.64 5.65
N VAL A 192 -7.38 4.33 5.69
CA VAL A 192 -8.54 3.76 4.98
C VAL A 192 -9.86 4.18 5.61
N ILE A 193 -9.88 4.36 6.92
CA ILE A 193 -11.08 4.64 7.70
C ILE A 193 -11.24 6.12 8.06
N SER A 194 -10.23 6.93 7.82
CA SER A 194 -10.13 8.32 8.28
C SER A 194 -11.36 9.15 7.90
N ASP A 195 -11.81 9.11 6.66
CA ASP A 195 -12.97 9.88 6.19
C ASP A 195 -14.30 9.36 6.77
N TYR A 196 -14.40 8.06 6.98
CA TYR A 196 -15.56 7.43 7.61
C TYR A 196 -15.66 7.77 9.11
N LEU A 197 -14.51 7.86 9.79
CA LEU A 197 -14.44 8.34 11.18
C LEU A 197 -14.84 9.82 11.27
N LYS A 198 -14.30 10.68 10.40
CA LYS A 198 -14.68 12.12 10.34
C LYS A 198 -16.17 12.32 10.10
N LYS A 199 -16.79 11.49 9.27
CA LYS A 199 -18.24 11.50 8.99
C LYS A 199 -19.08 10.87 10.10
N GLY A 200 -18.46 10.21 11.08
CA GLY A 200 -19.15 9.50 12.15
C GLY A 200 -19.87 8.22 11.69
N SER A 201 -19.57 7.70 10.51
CA SER A 201 -20.16 6.45 9.97
C SER A 201 -19.41 5.19 10.39
N LEU A 202 -18.20 5.33 10.92
CA LEU A 202 -17.44 4.29 11.59
C LEU A 202 -16.92 4.75 12.95
N VAL A 203 -16.66 3.78 13.82
CA VAL A 203 -15.98 3.98 15.10
C VAL A 203 -14.88 2.93 15.26
N ILE A 204 -13.80 3.32 15.94
CA ILE A 204 -12.74 2.39 16.36
C ILE A 204 -13.25 1.63 17.60
N LEU A 205 -13.11 0.32 17.57
CA LEU A 205 -13.42 -0.54 18.70
C LEU A 205 -12.22 -0.59 19.66
N ASP A 206 -12.52 -0.52 20.95
CA ASP A 206 -11.53 -0.64 22.02
C ASP A 206 -11.27 -2.13 22.31
N ALA A 207 -10.44 -2.76 21.51
CA ALA A 207 -10.15 -4.19 21.54
C ALA A 207 -9.02 -4.53 22.51
N ASP A 208 -9.20 -5.60 23.32
CA ASP A 208 -8.11 -6.22 24.10
C ASP A 208 -7.19 -7.04 23.19
N CYS A 209 -6.46 -6.32 22.35
CA CYS A 209 -5.54 -6.89 21.36
C CYS A 209 -4.25 -6.08 21.33
N PRO A 210 -3.08 -6.71 21.15
CA PRO A 210 -1.84 -5.97 20.90
C PRO A 210 -1.99 -5.02 19.73
N GLU A 211 -1.44 -3.81 19.86
CA GLU A 211 -1.42 -2.84 18.79
C GLU A 211 -0.62 -3.39 17.60
N ILE A 212 -1.25 -3.42 16.43
CA ILE A 212 -0.58 -3.79 15.19
C ILE A 212 -0.23 -2.51 14.45
N VAL A 213 1.08 -2.30 14.30
CA VAL A 213 1.64 -1.17 13.57
C VAL A 213 2.35 -1.69 12.33
N MET A 214 1.94 -1.15 11.19
CA MET A 214 2.62 -1.34 9.91
C MET A 214 3.35 -0.06 9.51
N TRP A 215 4.18 -0.13 8.49
CA TRP A 215 4.92 1.05 8.00
C TRP A 215 4.54 1.34 6.55
N SER A 216 4.07 2.55 6.36
CA SER A 216 3.95 3.17 5.04
C SER A 216 5.33 3.50 4.54
N GLN A 217 5.76 2.92 3.44
CA GLN A 217 7.12 3.03 2.93
C GLN A 217 7.11 3.43 1.46
N LEU A 218 7.88 4.45 1.11
CA LEU A 218 8.14 4.84 -0.27
C LEU A 218 9.61 4.55 -0.59
N VAL A 219 9.85 3.74 -1.62
CA VAL A 219 11.19 3.33 -2.01
C VAL A 219 11.36 3.34 -3.53
N TYR A 220 12.62 3.45 -3.97
CA TYR A 220 13.02 3.23 -5.36
C TYR A 220 14.36 2.50 -5.42
N HIS A 221 14.67 1.90 -6.57
CA HIS A 221 15.95 1.20 -6.75
C HIS A 221 17.10 2.21 -6.84
N ARG A 222 18.22 1.98 -6.14
CA ARG A 222 19.38 2.90 -6.05
C ARG A 222 19.90 3.35 -7.42
N ASN A 223 19.92 2.46 -8.40
CA ASN A 223 20.36 2.74 -9.76
C ASN A 223 19.28 3.37 -10.65
N LYS A 224 18.11 3.72 -10.07
CA LYS A 224 17.04 4.35 -10.83
C LYS A 224 17.37 5.79 -11.16
N PHE A 225 17.26 6.13 -12.42
CA PHE A 225 17.28 7.54 -12.81
C PHE A 225 15.92 8.16 -12.49
N LEU A 226 15.96 9.19 -11.66
CA LEU A 226 14.76 9.93 -11.29
C LEU A 226 14.56 11.08 -12.27
N THR A 227 13.62 10.94 -13.18
CA THR A 227 13.16 12.04 -14.03
C THR A 227 12.53 13.16 -13.18
N PRO A 228 12.38 14.39 -13.68
CA PRO A 228 11.69 15.47 -12.96
C PRO A 228 10.29 15.08 -12.49
N GLN A 229 9.55 14.32 -13.33
CA GLN A 229 8.21 13.83 -13.00
C GLN A 229 8.24 12.84 -11.83
N VAL A 230 9.18 11.87 -11.83
CA VAL A 230 9.33 10.90 -10.76
C VAL A 230 9.72 11.61 -9.45
N ARG A 231 10.66 12.57 -9.48
CA ARG A 231 11.04 13.36 -8.29
C ARG A 231 9.84 14.08 -7.70
N HIS A 232 9.10 14.77 -8.57
CA HIS A 232 7.97 15.56 -8.11
C HIS A 232 6.85 14.67 -7.55
N LEU A 233 6.61 13.51 -8.16
CA LEU A 233 5.65 12.56 -7.61
C LEU A 233 6.08 12.03 -6.22
N ILE A 234 7.38 11.77 -6.02
CA ILE A 234 7.95 11.43 -4.72
C ILE A 234 7.63 12.53 -3.69
N GLU A 235 7.92 13.80 -4.02
CA GLU A 235 7.67 14.95 -3.15
C GLU A 235 6.18 15.10 -2.80
N MET A 236 5.30 14.87 -3.78
CA MET A 236 3.86 14.94 -3.57
C MET A 236 3.35 13.81 -2.65
N ILE A 237 3.83 12.57 -2.85
CA ILE A 237 3.46 11.44 -1.97
C ILE A 237 4.03 11.68 -0.56
N GLU A 238 5.23 12.21 -0.44
CA GLU A 238 5.83 12.52 0.86
C GLU A 238 5.00 13.56 1.63
N SER A 239 4.55 14.60 0.94
CA SER A 239 3.74 15.67 1.54
C SER A 239 2.31 15.24 1.86
N SER A 240 1.71 14.33 1.08
CA SER A 240 0.34 13.85 1.31
C SER A 240 0.19 13.03 2.60
N GLY A 241 1.24 12.30 2.99
CA GLY A 241 1.25 11.50 4.22
C GLY A 241 1.41 12.30 5.52
N GLU A 242 1.56 13.62 5.46
CA GLU A 242 1.59 14.49 6.65
C GLU A 242 0.19 14.93 7.09
N ASN A 243 -0.81 14.76 6.23
CA ASN A 243 -2.19 15.21 6.45
C ASN A 243 -3.20 14.05 6.68
N ALA A 244 -2.71 12.81 6.77
CA ALA A 244 -3.56 11.63 6.94
C ALA A 244 -3.64 11.14 8.40
#